data_a93d61b25cd0e8ed745722674ce0555f
#
_entry.id   a93d61b25cd0e8ed745722674ce0555f
#
_cell.length_a   1.000
_cell.length_b   1.000
_cell.length_c   1.000
_cell.angle_alpha   90.00
_cell.angle_beta   90.00
_cell.angle_gamma   90.00
#
_symmetry.space_group_name_H-M   'P 1'
#
loop_
_entity.id
_entity.type
_entity.pdbx_description
1 polymer ?
#
loop_
_entity_poly.entity_id
_entity_poly.type
_entity_poly.pdbx_seq_one_letter_code
_entity_poly.pdbx_strand_id
1 'polypeptide(L)'
;LHKEEFTSFDVAADVRELKEAIQNSRVSNIYQLDDRTLLLKLRRGESVYRLVLEAGKHLNLTSYALEKPLIPPAFCMSLRKFLRNSLLKSIEQYEFERIVIFNFNGKLGDFRLVLELFGEGNMILLDGENKILHALHFRRMRDRNIVRGESFRLPPPSGRNPTKINMQALSEGLKSFGDVEVVRALARFLGIGGVYAEEILLRLGIKKTTKCNSLSQSQTEAIYNCLQSLLSQVLNGKLEPCIVLGEDGSFLDVTPLRLKRYEGLKHQIYSSFNEALDEFYTKTEVLEKAAAEKKTEELK
;
A
#
# COMPACT_ATOMS: atom_id res chain seq x y z
N LEU A 1 13.56 -12.85 -6.51
CA LEU A 1 13.07 -12.12 -5.33
C LEU A 1 12.33 -10.90 -5.83
N HIS A 2 11.01 -10.92 -5.73
CA HIS A 2 10.15 -9.79 -6.07
C HIS A 2 9.80 -9.03 -4.79
N LYS A 3 9.31 -7.80 -4.91
CA LYS A 3 8.81 -6.99 -3.81
C LYS A 3 7.88 -7.82 -2.91
N GLU A 4 8.31 -8.04 -1.66
CA GLU A 4 7.59 -8.91 -0.72
C GLU A 4 6.38 -8.21 -0.11
N GLU A 5 6.42 -6.88 -0.01
CA GLU A 5 5.45 -6.10 0.73
C GLU A 5 5.26 -4.69 0.14
N PHE A 6 4.01 -4.28 -0.01
CA PHE A 6 3.67 -2.89 -0.26
C PHE A 6 3.65 -2.15 1.08
N THR A 7 4.68 -1.36 1.34
CA THR A 7 4.91 -0.77 2.66
C THR A 7 3.99 0.42 2.93
N SER A 8 3.90 0.86 4.20
CA SER A 8 3.17 2.09 4.55
C SER A 8 3.74 3.35 3.89
N PHE A 9 5.06 3.38 3.59
CA PHE A 9 5.69 4.43 2.80
C PHE A 9 5.28 4.39 1.33
N ASP A 10 5.17 3.19 0.75
CA ASP A 10 4.66 3.01 -0.61
C ASP A 10 3.22 3.52 -0.70
N VAL A 11 2.37 3.15 0.26
CA VAL A 11 0.99 3.63 0.35
C VAL A 11 0.93 5.16 0.44
N ALA A 12 1.77 5.78 1.28
CA ALA A 12 1.81 7.22 1.46
C ALA A 12 2.18 7.96 0.16
N ALA A 13 3.21 7.48 -0.54
CA ALA A 13 3.64 8.05 -1.81
C ALA A 13 2.57 7.91 -2.89
N ASP A 14 1.99 6.72 -3.01
CA ASP A 14 0.99 6.40 -4.02
C ASP A 14 -0.32 7.18 -3.79
N VAL A 15 -0.84 7.18 -2.56
CA VAL A 15 -2.04 7.95 -2.19
C VAL A 15 -1.86 9.44 -2.48
N ARG A 16 -0.67 9.99 -2.25
CA ARG A 16 -0.36 11.38 -2.57
C ARG A 16 -0.50 11.66 -4.08
N GLU A 17 0.08 10.82 -4.94
CA GLU A 17 -0.03 10.96 -6.39
C GLU A 17 -1.46 10.70 -6.88
N LEU A 18 -2.15 9.70 -6.32
CA LEU A 18 -3.54 9.41 -6.65
C LEU A 18 -4.49 10.57 -6.32
N LYS A 19 -4.29 11.25 -5.20
CA LYS A 19 -5.06 12.47 -4.86
C LYS A 19 -4.95 13.51 -5.95
N GLU A 20 -3.75 13.81 -6.41
CA GLU A 20 -3.52 14.81 -7.46
C GLU A 20 -4.15 14.38 -8.80
N ALA A 21 -4.00 13.11 -9.16
CA ALA A 21 -4.45 12.60 -10.44
C ALA A 21 -5.96 12.41 -10.53
N ILE A 22 -6.59 11.76 -9.55
CA ILE A 22 -7.95 11.22 -9.69
C ILE A 22 -8.96 11.70 -8.64
N GLN A 23 -8.58 12.47 -7.64
CA GLN A 23 -9.59 13.07 -6.76
C GLN A 23 -10.54 13.97 -7.56
N ASN A 24 -11.82 13.97 -7.20
CA ASN A 24 -12.91 14.61 -7.95
C ASN A 24 -13.21 13.99 -9.33
N SER A 25 -12.77 12.78 -9.59
CA SER A 25 -13.20 11.98 -10.74
C SER A 25 -14.55 11.31 -10.47
N ARG A 26 -15.28 10.97 -11.54
CA ARG A 26 -16.48 10.15 -11.48
C ARG A 26 -16.19 8.72 -11.89
N VAL A 27 -16.80 7.78 -11.18
CA VAL A 27 -16.71 6.35 -11.52
C VAL A 27 -17.53 6.08 -12.78
N SER A 28 -16.86 5.77 -13.88
CA SER A 28 -17.53 5.40 -15.14
C SER A 28 -17.98 3.94 -15.13
N ASN A 29 -17.11 3.04 -14.69
CA ASN A 29 -17.40 1.62 -14.55
C ASN A 29 -16.44 0.94 -13.58
N ILE A 30 -16.78 -0.28 -13.15
CA ILE A 30 -15.98 -1.11 -12.26
C ILE A 30 -15.93 -2.52 -12.85
N TYR A 31 -14.76 -3.12 -12.82
CA TYR A 31 -14.53 -4.50 -13.26
C TYR A 31 -13.79 -5.23 -12.14
N GLN A 32 -14.14 -6.47 -11.91
CA GLN A 32 -13.36 -7.38 -11.07
C GLN A 32 -12.64 -8.35 -12.01
N LEU A 33 -11.31 -8.26 -12.04
CA LEU A 33 -10.49 -8.96 -13.02
C LEU A 33 -10.26 -10.42 -12.61
N ASP A 34 -10.14 -10.66 -11.30
CA ASP A 34 -9.99 -11.95 -10.66
C ASP A 34 -10.58 -11.91 -9.23
N ASP A 35 -10.26 -12.87 -8.38
CA ASP A 35 -10.78 -12.98 -7.01
C ASP A 35 -10.23 -11.91 -6.05
N ARG A 36 -9.20 -11.16 -6.43
CA ARG A 36 -8.51 -10.16 -5.59
C ARG A 36 -8.38 -8.78 -6.22
N THR A 37 -8.59 -8.64 -7.53
CA THR A 37 -8.23 -7.45 -8.30
C THR A 37 -9.45 -6.74 -8.86
N LEU A 38 -9.58 -5.45 -8.56
CA LEU A 38 -10.55 -4.54 -9.17
C LEU A 38 -9.86 -3.58 -10.13
N LEU A 39 -10.58 -3.21 -11.17
CA LEU A 39 -10.26 -2.11 -12.07
C LEU A 39 -11.38 -1.08 -12.02
N LEU A 40 -11.10 0.11 -11.50
CA LEU A 40 -12.01 1.25 -11.52
C LEU A 40 -11.68 2.14 -12.72
N LYS A 41 -12.66 2.32 -13.61
CA LYS A 41 -12.58 3.30 -14.69
C LYS A 41 -13.14 4.63 -14.19
N LEU A 42 -12.31 5.65 -14.13
CA LEU A 42 -12.62 6.97 -13.60
C LEU A 42 -12.52 8.02 -14.69
N ARG A 43 -13.34 9.07 -14.61
CA ARG A 43 -13.34 10.18 -15.56
C ARG A 43 -13.29 11.51 -14.84
N ARG A 44 -12.40 12.38 -15.29
CA ARG A 44 -12.29 13.78 -14.85
C ARG A 44 -12.11 14.68 -16.08
N GLY A 45 -13.16 15.42 -16.42
CA GLY A 45 -13.20 16.14 -17.70
C GLY A 45 -13.06 15.18 -18.89
N GLU A 46 -12.14 15.46 -19.77
CA GLU A 46 -11.83 14.61 -20.93
C GLU A 46 -10.89 13.44 -20.59
N SER A 47 -10.27 13.47 -19.42
CA SER A 47 -9.29 12.46 -19.01
C SER A 47 -9.99 11.21 -18.45
N VAL A 48 -9.46 10.05 -18.86
CA VAL A 48 -9.92 8.74 -18.39
C VAL A 48 -8.75 8.05 -17.68
N TYR A 49 -8.99 7.64 -16.45
CA TYR A 49 -8.01 6.93 -15.60
C TYR A 49 -8.49 5.51 -15.34
N ARG A 50 -7.55 4.60 -15.22
CA ARG A 50 -7.77 3.21 -14.85
C ARG A 50 -6.99 2.93 -13.59
N LEU A 51 -7.71 2.74 -12.49
CA LEU A 51 -7.13 2.45 -11.17
C LEU A 51 -7.26 0.96 -10.88
N VAL A 52 -6.14 0.29 -10.72
CA VAL A 52 -6.05 -1.10 -10.29
C VAL A 52 -5.96 -1.14 -8.76
N LEU A 53 -6.75 -1.98 -8.14
CA LEU A 53 -6.70 -2.29 -6.70
C LEU A 53 -6.53 -3.81 -6.56
N GLU A 54 -5.42 -4.27 -6.01
CA GLU A 54 -5.21 -5.68 -5.69
C GLU A 54 -5.12 -5.87 -4.17
N ALA A 55 -6.13 -6.52 -3.59
CA ALA A 55 -6.19 -6.76 -2.15
C ALA A 55 -4.94 -7.50 -1.66
N GLY A 56 -4.33 -6.98 -0.57
CA GLY A 56 -3.14 -7.56 0.02
C GLY A 56 -1.84 -7.31 -0.75
N LYS A 57 -1.87 -6.58 -1.89
CA LYS A 57 -0.69 -6.46 -2.73
C LYS A 57 -0.35 -5.02 -3.10
N HIS A 58 -1.14 -4.35 -3.94
CA HIS A 58 -0.87 -2.98 -4.38
C HIS A 58 -2.11 -2.24 -4.90
N LEU A 59 -1.91 -0.95 -5.20
CA LEU A 59 -2.82 -0.16 -6.03
C LEU A 59 -1.96 0.75 -6.92
N ASN A 60 -2.46 1.09 -8.10
CA ASN A 60 -1.83 2.06 -9.01
C ASN A 60 -2.73 2.40 -10.20
N LEU A 61 -2.48 3.52 -10.83
CA LEU A 61 -3.00 3.80 -12.16
C LEU A 61 -2.29 2.93 -13.19
N THR A 62 -3.04 2.43 -14.18
CA THR A 62 -2.46 1.65 -15.28
C THR A 62 -2.72 2.28 -16.64
N SER A 63 -1.70 2.27 -17.48
CA SER A 63 -1.77 2.59 -18.91
C SER A 63 -2.05 1.35 -19.77
N TYR A 64 -1.85 0.16 -19.21
CA TYR A 64 -2.02 -1.09 -19.92
C TYR A 64 -3.50 -1.48 -20.10
N ALA A 65 -3.79 -2.18 -21.19
CA ALA A 65 -5.08 -2.80 -21.40
C ALA A 65 -5.14 -4.12 -20.62
N LEU A 66 -6.14 -4.24 -19.75
CA LEU A 66 -6.34 -5.44 -18.93
C LEU A 66 -7.56 -6.21 -19.42
N GLU A 67 -7.44 -7.54 -19.50
CA GLU A 67 -8.54 -8.43 -19.83
C GLU A 67 -9.62 -8.38 -18.74
N LYS A 68 -10.88 -8.44 -19.17
CA LYS A 68 -12.03 -8.34 -18.28
C LYS A 68 -12.87 -9.59 -18.42
N PRO A 69 -13.31 -10.21 -17.31
CA PRO A 69 -14.20 -11.35 -17.38
C PRO A 69 -15.55 -10.98 -18.00
N LEU A 70 -16.13 -11.90 -18.75
CA LEU A 70 -17.42 -11.70 -19.41
C LEU A 70 -18.56 -11.55 -18.38
N ILE A 71 -18.50 -12.30 -17.29
CA ILE A 71 -19.52 -12.32 -16.24
C ILE A 71 -18.95 -11.67 -14.99
N PRO A 72 -19.49 -10.52 -14.55
CA PRO A 72 -19.02 -9.86 -13.34
C PRO A 72 -19.47 -10.62 -12.08
N PRO A 73 -18.56 -10.84 -11.09
CA PRO A 73 -18.92 -11.43 -9.81
C PRO A 73 -19.86 -10.56 -8.97
N ALA A 74 -20.49 -11.17 -7.96
CA ALA A 74 -21.46 -10.49 -7.09
C ALA A 74 -20.91 -9.24 -6.39
N PHE A 75 -19.66 -9.27 -5.95
CA PHE A 75 -19.00 -8.11 -5.35
C PHE A 75 -18.89 -6.95 -6.34
N CYS A 76 -18.44 -7.21 -7.56
CA CYS A 76 -18.38 -6.22 -8.63
C CYS A 76 -19.76 -5.60 -8.93
N MET A 77 -20.81 -6.42 -8.97
CA MET A 77 -22.18 -5.94 -9.19
C MET A 77 -22.66 -5.04 -8.06
N SER A 78 -22.32 -5.37 -6.81
CA SER A 78 -22.62 -4.50 -5.67
C SER A 78 -21.89 -3.16 -5.78
N LEU A 79 -20.60 -3.17 -6.12
CA LEU A 79 -19.84 -1.94 -6.33
C LEU A 79 -20.45 -1.07 -7.44
N ARG A 80 -20.84 -1.67 -8.57
CA ARG A 80 -21.51 -0.95 -9.67
C ARG A 80 -22.83 -0.32 -9.23
N LYS A 81 -23.63 -1.05 -8.43
CA LYS A 81 -24.90 -0.56 -7.91
C LYS A 81 -24.75 0.73 -7.11
N PHE A 82 -23.76 0.80 -6.23
CA PHE A 82 -23.60 1.91 -5.29
C PHE A 82 -22.64 3.00 -5.78
N LEU A 83 -21.58 2.63 -6.51
CA LEU A 83 -20.50 3.56 -6.84
C LEU A 83 -20.50 4.06 -8.27
N ARG A 84 -21.25 3.43 -9.21
CA ARG A 84 -21.29 3.90 -10.60
C ARG A 84 -21.88 5.31 -10.67
N ASN A 85 -21.21 6.21 -11.41
CA ASN A 85 -21.51 7.64 -11.53
C ASN A 85 -21.31 8.46 -10.25
N SER A 86 -20.83 7.86 -9.16
CA SER A 86 -20.46 8.63 -7.95
C SER A 86 -19.18 9.43 -8.15
N LEU A 87 -19.04 10.49 -7.38
CA LEU A 87 -17.85 11.33 -7.31
C LEU A 87 -16.87 10.74 -6.28
N LEU A 88 -15.64 10.53 -6.66
CA LEU A 88 -14.54 10.20 -5.74
C LEU A 88 -14.10 11.47 -5.01
N LYS A 89 -14.59 11.68 -3.79
CA LYS A 89 -14.35 12.89 -2.99
C LYS A 89 -12.94 12.96 -2.41
N SER A 90 -12.48 11.86 -1.84
CA SER A 90 -11.14 11.78 -1.25
C SER A 90 -10.57 10.37 -1.29
N ILE A 91 -9.25 10.31 -1.19
CA ILE A 91 -8.46 9.09 -1.04
C ILE A 91 -7.56 9.32 0.15
N GLU A 92 -7.55 8.40 1.12
CA GLU A 92 -6.82 8.59 2.37
C GLU A 92 -6.09 7.32 2.78
N GLN A 93 -4.85 7.45 3.23
CA GLN A 93 -4.17 6.41 3.98
C GLN A 93 -4.61 6.50 5.44
N TYR A 94 -5.09 5.40 6.01
CA TYR A 94 -5.47 5.38 7.42
C TYR A 94 -4.25 5.28 8.34
N GLU A 95 -4.04 6.28 9.20
CA GLU A 95 -3.04 6.29 10.30
C GLU A 95 -1.62 5.82 9.93
N PHE A 96 -1.20 6.05 8.70
CA PHE A 96 0.05 5.53 8.12
C PHE A 96 0.11 3.99 8.06
N GLU A 97 -1.05 3.32 8.11
CA GLU A 97 -1.20 1.87 7.93
C GLU A 97 -1.26 1.50 6.44
N ARG A 98 -1.21 0.21 6.15
CA ARG A 98 -1.41 -0.34 4.80
C ARG A 98 -2.89 -0.49 4.48
N ILE A 99 -3.64 0.59 4.69
CA ILE A 99 -5.07 0.70 4.47
C ILE A 99 -5.35 1.99 3.73
N VAL A 100 -6.09 1.88 2.62
CA VAL A 100 -6.53 3.04 1.83
C VAL A 100 -8.06 3.11 1.86
N ILE A 101 -8.58 4.30 2.12
CA ILE A 101 -10.01 4.60 2.17
C ILE A 101 -10.36 5.53 1.02
N PHE A 102 -11.27 5.08 0.17
CA PHE A 102 -11.84 5.88 -0.92
C PHE A 102 -13.24 6.33 -0.50
N ASN A 103 -13.46 7.64 -0.45
CA ASN A 103 -14.74 8.24 -0.11
C ASN A 103 -15.46 8.67 -1.38
N PHE A 104 -16.71 8.20 -1.55
CA PHE A 104 -17.54 8.47 -2.71
C PHE A 104 -18.83 9.18 -2.29
N ASN A 105 -19.30 10.10 -3.15
CA ASN A 105 -20.61 10.72 -3.04
C ASN A 105 -21.40 10.43 -4.30
N GLY A 106 -22.54 9.80 -4.15
CA GLY A 106 -23.42 9.38 -5.25
C GLY A 106 -24.89 9.72 -5.01
N LYS A 107 -25.74 9.39 -5.96
CA LYS A 107 -27.19 9.62 -5.87
C LYS A 107 -27.85 8.87 -4.70
N LEU A 108 -27.29 7.73 -4.30
CA LEU A 108 -27.81 6.90 -3.21
C LEU A 108 -27.20 7.26 -1.84
N GLY A 109 -26.34 8.26 -1.76
CA GLY A 109 -25.66 8.71 -0.54
C GLY A 109 -24.15 8.64 -0.62
N ASP A 110 -23.53 8.72 0.55
CA ASP A 110 -22.09 8.60 0.73
C ASP A 110 -21.71 7.13 0.94
N PHE A 111 -20.61 6.73 0.31
CA PHE A 111 -20.07 5.37 0.41
C PHE A 111 -18.57 5.41 0.63
N ARG A 112 -18.03 4.37 1.24
CA ARG A 112 -16.59 4.17 1.38
C ARG A 112 -16.19 2.81 0.85
N LEU A 113 -15.08 2.76 0.13
CA LEU A 113 -14.39 1.52 -0.21
C LEU A 113 -13.08 1.49 0.58
N VAL A 114 -12.94 0.51 1.45
CA VAL A 114 -11.72 0.28 2.24
C VAL A 114 -10.92 -0.81 1.58
N LEU A 115 -9.66 -0.50 1.22
CA LEU A 115 -8.69 -1.45 0.67
C LEU A 115 -7.66 -1.80 1.74
N GLU A 116 -7.55 -3.07 2.07
CA GLU A 116 -6.54 -3.62 2.98
C GLU A 116 -5.41 -4.26 2.18
N LEU A 117 -4.18 -3.76 2.38
CA LEU A 117 -2.98 -4.13 1.65
C LEU A 117 -2.01 -5.00 2.49
N PHE A 118 -2.52 -5.67 3.51
CA PHE A 118 -1.75 -6.57 4.38
C PHE A 118 -2.35 -7.97 4.41
N GLY A 119 -1.54 -8.97 4.65
CA GLY A 119 -1.94 -10.37 4.63
C GLY A 119 -2.54 -10.75 3.27
N GLU A 120 -3.67 -11.46 3.30
CA GLU A 120 -4.41 -11.80 2.07
C GLU A 120 -5.21 -10.60 1.51
N GLY A 121 -5.31 -9.52 2.30
CA GLY A 121 -6.07 -8.33 1.95
C GLY A 121 -7.59 -8.50 1.95
N ASN A 122 -8.26 -7.39 1.76
CA ASN A 122 -9.71 -7.34 1.54
C ASN A 122 -10.11 -6.02 0.89
N MET A 123 -11.33 -5.95 0.39
CA MET A 123 -11.98 -4.72 -0.04
C MET A 123 -13.38 -4.72 0.54
N ILE A 124 -13.74 -3.67 1.27
CA ILE A 124 -14.98 -3.59 2.01
C ILE A 124 -15.74 -2.34 1.57
N LEU A 125 -16.97 -2.54 1.08
CA LEU A 125 -17.89 -1.45 0.74
C LEU A 125 -18.76 -1.11 1.94
N LEU A 126 -18.74 0.15 2.35
CA LEU A 126 -19.48 0.70 3.47
C LEU A 126 -20.47 1.76 3.01
N ASP A 127 -21.59 1.89 3.72
CA ASP A 127 -22.50 3.02 3.58
C ASP A 127 -22.05 4.24 4.44
N GLY A 128 -22.83 5.32 4.38
CA GLY A 128 -22.59 6.55 5.14
C GLY A 128 -22.63 6.37 6.67
N GLU A 129 -23.31 5.33 7.17
CA GLU A 129 -23.41 4.98 8.58
C GLU A 129 -22.36 3.97 9.05
N ASN A 130 -21.37 3.68 8.21
CA ASN A 130 -20.28 2.73 8.48
C ASN A 130 -20.73 1.26 8.57
N LYS A 131 -21.86 0.91 7.95
CA LYS A 131 -22.31 -0.48 7.83
C LYS A 131 -21.72 -1.15 6.59
N ILE A 132 -21.37 -2.40 6.72
CA ILE A 132 -20.83 -3.23 5.64
C ILE A 132 -21.97 -3.60 4.68
N LEU A 133 -21.91 -3.08 3.45
CA LEU A 133 -22.82 -3.43 2.37
C LEU A 133 -22.37 -4.71 1.66
N HIS A 134 -21.08 -4.80 1.39
CA HIS A 134 -20.46 -5.97 0.77
C HIS A 134 -18.95 -6.00 1.08
N ALA A 135 -18.32 -7.14 0.90
CA ALA A 135 -16.88 -7.30 0.98
C ALA A 135 -16.40 -8.31 -0.07
N LEU A 136 -15.13 -8.18 -0.47
CA LEU A 136 -14.50 -9.15 -1.35
C LEU A 136 -14.48 -10.53 -0.67
N HIS A 137 -14.12 -10.54 0.63
CA HIS A 137 -14.16 -11.73 1.48
C HIS A 137 -14.87 -11.41 2.79
N PHE A 138 -15.97 -12.12 3.07
CA PHE A 138 -16.61 -12.10 4.39
C PHE A 138 -15.80 -12.97 5.34
N ARG A 139 -15.53 -12.44 6.57
CA ARG A 139 -14.71 -13.12 7.57
C ARG A 139 -15.20 -12.82 8.98
N ARG A 140 -15.13 -13.83 9.84
CA ARG A 140 -15.23 -13.66 11.30
C ARG A 140 -13.85 -13.84 11.90
N MET A 141 -13.36 -12.82 12.60
CA MET A 141 -12.03 -12.78 13.19
C MET A 141 -12.15 -12.49 14.70
N ARG A 142 -11.06 -12.68 15.42
CA ARG A 142 -11.05 -12.49 16.88
C ARG A 142 -11.35 -11.03 17.29
N ASP A 143 -10.83 -10.08 16.54
CA ASP A 143 -10.85 -8.64 16.83
C ASP A 143 -11.96 -7.88 16.11
N ARG A 144 -12.47 -8.41 15.00
CA ARG A 144 -13.53 -7.78 14.20
C ARG A 144 -14.23 -8.77 13.27
N ASN A 145 -15.44 -8.46 12.87
CA ASN A 145 -16.16 -9.21 11.85
C ASN A 145 -16.32 -8.38 10.58
N ILE A 146 -16.13 -9.02 9.44
CA ILE A 146 -16.48 -8.48 8.12
C ILE A 146 -17.69 -9.28 7.63
N VAL A 147 -18.87 -8.82 8.02
CA VAL A 147 -20.17 -9.45 7.75
C VAL A 147 -21.15 -8.38 7.31
N ARG A 148 -21.97 -8.69 6.30
CA ARG A 148 -22.98 -7.76 5.76
C ARG A 148 -23.94 -7.26 6.85
N GLY A 149 -24.16 -5.95 6.89
CA GLY A 149 -25.06 -5.29 7.84
C GLY A 149 -24.44 -4.97 9.21
N GLU A 150 -23.28 -5.55 9.53
CA GLU A 150 -22.55 -5.19 10.75
C GLU A 150 -21.81 -3.86 10.59
N SER A 151 -21.57 -3.16 11.69
CA SER A 151 -20.73 -1.96 11.71
C SER A 151 -19.28 -2.33 11.46
N PHE A 152 -18.64 -1.64 10.51
CA PHE A 152 -17.24 -1.86 10.20
C PHE A 152 -16.33 -1.36 11.33
N ARG A 153 -15.32 -2.15 11.65
CA ARG A 153 -14.23 -1.77 12.54
C ARG A 153 -12.91 -1.94 11.81
N LEU A 154 -12.05 -0.92 11.92
CA LEU A 154 -10.68 -1.02 11.46
C LEU A 154 -9.91 -2.06 12.30
N PRO A 155 -8.89 -2.70 11.71
CA PRO A 155 -8.04 -3.60 12.48
C PRO A 155 -7.28 -2.83 13.58
N PRO A 156 -6.82 -3.51 14.63
CA PRO A 156 -5.89 -2.93 15.59
C PRO A 156 -4.67 -2.36 14.87
N PRO A 157 -4.11 -1.20 15.33
CA PRO A 157 -2.94 -0.62 14.71
C PRO A 157 -1.74 -1.59 14.77
N SER A 158 -0.95 -1.63 13.69
CA SER A 158 0.26 -2.46 13.62
C SER A 158 1.41 -1.93 14.50
N GLY A 159 1.35 -0.64 14.83
CA GLY A 159 2.31 0.05 15.67
C GLY A 159 1.85 1.47 15.97
N ARG A 160 2.73 2.28 16.55
CA ARG A 160 2.46 3.71 16.74
C ARG A 160 2.64 4.47 15.44
N ASN A 161 1.69 5.33 15.14
CA ASN A 161 1.76 6.14 13.92
C ASN A 161 3.04 7.02 13.92
N PRO A 162 3.99 6.78 12.98
CA PRO A 162 5.27 7.48 12.98
C PRO A 162 5.15 8.97 12.67
N THR A 163 4.04 9.41 12.07
CA THR A 163 3.79 10.83 11.78
C THR A 163 3.33 11.62 13.00
N LYS A 164 2.91 10.94 14.06
CA LYS A 164 2.37 11.53 15.30
C LYS A 164 3.29 11.32 16.50
N ILE A 165 4.40 10.61 16.34
CA ILE A 165 5.33 10.32 17.44
C ILE A 165 6.30 11.48 17.64
N ASN A 166 6.63 11.78 18.90
CA ASN A 166 7.70 12.69 19.25
C ASN A 166 8.97 11.93 19.69
N MET A 167 10.07 12.66 19.84
CA MET A 167 11.36 12.11 20.22
C MET A 167 11.32 11.34 21.54
N GLN A 168 10.63 11.88 22.55
CA GLN A 168 10.53 11.25 23.86
C GLN A 168 9.80 9.91 23.78
N ALA A 169 8.67 9.85 23.09
CA ALA A 169 7.88 8.64 22.91
C ALA A 169 8.65 7.56 22.13
N LEU A 170 9.47 7.94 21.14
CA LEU A 170 10.35 7.02 20.43
C LEU A 170 11.43 6.47 21.38
N SER A 171 12.10 7.34 22.16
CA SER A 171 13.13 6.95 23.11
C SER A 171 12.61 5.98 24.17
N GLU A 172 11.48 6.30 24.79
CA GLU A 172 10.83 5.45 25.79
C GLU A 172 10.36 4.12 25.18
N GLY A 173 9.79 4.19 23.99
CA GLY A 173 9.34 3.02 23.23
C GLY A 173 10.49 2.06 22.92
N LEU A 174 11.58 2.53 22.37
CA LEU A 174 12.76 1.69 22.08
C LEU A 174 13.39 1.11 23.36
N LYS A 175 13.51 1.91 24.42
CA LYS A 175 14.02 1.42 25.71
C LYS A 175 13.19 0.28 26.28
N SER A 176 11.86 0.30 26.09
CA SER A 176 10.97 -0.74 26.59
C SER A 176 11.20 -2.12 25.96
N PHE A 177 11.85 -2.18 24.79
CA PHE A 177 12.22 -3.44 24.14
C PHE A 177 13.46 -4.10 24.73
N GLY A 178 14.26 -3.38 25.53
CA GLY A 178 15.41 -3.93 26.27
C GLY A 178 16.44 -4.60 25.36
N ASP A 179 16.60 -5.91 25.47
CA ASP A 179 17.58 -6.72 24.73
C ASP A 179 17.12 -7.15 23.33
N VAL A 180 16.06 -6.57 22.80
CA VAL A 180 15.63 -6.82 21.41
C VAL A 180 16.50 -6.02 20.44
N GLU A 181 16.75 -6.60 19.27
CA GLU A 181 17.48 -5.92 18.18
C GLU A 181 16.70 -4.68 17.70
N VAL A 182 17.41 -3.57 17.52
CA VAL A 182 16.81 -2.27 17.18
C VAL A 182 15.99 -2.31 15.88
N VAL A 183 16.39 -3.09 14.88
CA VAL A 183 15.64 -3.23 13.63
C VAL A 183 14.25 -3.83 13.87
N ARG A 184 14.15 -4.83 14.73
CA ARG A 184 12.88 -5.47 15.09
C ARG A 184 12.00 -4.56 15.95
N ALA A 185 12.63 -3.84 16.89
CA ALA A 185 11.94 -2.89 17.75
C ALA A 185 11.35 -1.74 16.93
N LEU A 186 12.10 -1.14 16.03
CA LEU A 186 11.63 -0.08 15.13
C LEU A 186 10.46 -0.56 14.26
N ALA A 187 10.62 -1.72 13.61
CA ALA A 187 9.59 -2.28 12.74
C ALA A 187 8.27 -2.51 13.50
N ARG A 188 8.32 -3.05 14.72
CA ARG A 188 7.15 -3.35 15.55
C ARG A 188 6.55 -2.10 16.19
N PHE A 189 7.41 -1.26 16.79
CA PHE A 189 6.94 -0.09 17.55
C PHE A 189 6.25 0.93 16.66
N LEU A 190 6.76 1.12 15.43
CA LEU A 190 6.25 2.11 14.48
C LEU A 190 5.32 1.50 13.42
N GLY A 191 5.23 0.17 13.31
CA GLY A 191 4.46 -0.49 12.25
C GLY A 191 4.97 -0.21 10.83
N ILE A 192 6.21 0.21 10.66
CA ILE A 192 6.79 0.62 9.36
C ILE A 192 7.36 -0.53 8.52
N GLY A 193 7.37 -1.74 9.09
CA GLY A 193 7.96 -2.91 8.44
C GLY A 193 9.48 -2.95 8.46
N GLY A 194 10.04 -4.08 8.03
CA GLY A 194 11.48 -4.33 8.07
C GLY A 194 12.29 -3.47 7.11
N VAL A 195 11.74 -3.19 5.93
CA VAL A 195 12.45 -2.45 4.87
C VAL A 195 12.88 -1.06 5.35
N TYR A 196 11.96 -0.27 5.88
CA TYR A 196 12.27 1.09 6.34
C TYR A 196 12.95 1.13 7.70
N ALA A 197 12.70 0.14 8.58
CA ALA A 197 13.48 0.01 9.81
C ALA A 197 14.96 -0.24 9.50
N GLU A 198 15.27 -1.14 8.56
CA GLU A 198 16.64 -1.40 8.11
C GLU A 198 17.25 -0.19 7.39
N GLU A 199 16.48 0.48 6.53
CA GLU A 199 16.92 1.67 5.80
C GLU A 199 17.38 2.80 6.73
N ILE A 200 16.62 3.08 7.80
CA ILE A 200 16.99 4.09 8.81
C ILE A 200 18.34 3.75 9.42
N LEU A 201 18.54 2.52 9.84
CA LEU A 201 19.77 2.07 10.47
C LEU A 201 20.98 2.09 9.52
N LEU A 202 20.77 1.67 8.26
CA LEU A 202 21.79 1.73 7.22
C LEU A 202 22.25 3.16 6.94
N ARG A 203 21.34 4.11 6.86
CA ARG A 203 21.67 5.53 6.66
C ARG A 203 22.53 6.08 7.77
N LEU A 204 22.32 5.61 8.98
CA LEU A 204 23.03 6.06 10.18
C LEU A 204 24.29 5.25 10.49
N GLY A 205 24.57 4.17 9.76
CA GLY A 205 25.67 3.26 10.07
C GLY A 205 25.49 2.49 11.38
N ILE A 206 24.25 2.35 11.86
CA ILE A 206 23.92 1.57 13.06
C ILE A 206 23.68 0.12 12.64
N LYS A 207 24.38 -0.82 13.30
CA LYS A 207 24.19 -2.25 13.03
C LYS A 207 22.78 -2.66 13.41
N LYS A 208 22.07 -3.34 12.52
CA LYS A 208 20.67 -3.80 12.74
C LYS A 208 20.52 -4.73 13.95
N THR A 209 21.58 -5.42 14.31
CA THR A 209 21.67 -6.33 15.47
C THR A 209 21.95 -5.61 16.78
N THR A 210 22.21 -4.29 16.77
CA THR A 210 22.38 -3.50 17.99
C THR A 210 21.16 -3.65 18.88
N LYS A 211 21.37 -3.87 20.19
CA LYS A 211 20.29 -4.02 21.17
C LYS A 211 19.73 -2.65 21.57
N CYS A 212 18.41 -2.57 21.80
CA CYS A 212 17.79 -1.30 22.18
C CYS A 212 18.36 -0.70 23.47
N ASN A 213 18.70 -1.53 24.46
CA ASN A 213 19.34 -1.08 25.71
C ASN A 213 20.78 -0.58 25.54
N SER A 214 21.42 -0.85 24.39
CA SER A 214 22.78 -0.39 24.05
C SER A 214 22.78 0.89 23.21
N LEU A 215 21.62 1.41 22.81
CA LEU A 215 21.54 2.65 22.06
C LEU A 215 21.90 3.84 22.95
N SER A 216 22.80 4.69 22.46
CA SER A 216 23.05 5.99 23.06
C SER A 216 21.89 6.96 22.79
N GLN A 217 21.80 8.03 23.58
CA GLN A 217 20.83 9.08 23.33
C GLN A 217 21.02 9.70 21.94
N SER A 218 22.26 9.99 21.56
CA SER A 218 22.57 10.56 20.24
C SER A 218 22.17 9.64 19.08
N GLN A 219 22.31 8.32 19.23
CA GLN A 219 21.83 7.36 18.23
C GLN A 219 20.29 7.36 18.13
N THR A 220 19.59 7.44 19.25
CA THR A 220 18.13 7.50 19.27
C THR A 220 17.61 8.80 18.63
N GLU A 221 18.28 9.93 18.90
CA GLU A 221 17.98 11.22 18.25
C GLU A 221 18.23 11.15 16.73
N ALA A 222 19.32 10.54 16.31
CA ALA A 222 19.63 10.33 14.90
C ALA A 222 18.57 9.46 14.21
N ILE A 223 18.10 8.39 14.85
CA ILE A 223 17.00 7.54 14.36
C ILE A 223 15.73 8.36 14.18
N TYR A 224 15.35 9.16 15.17
CA TYR A 224 14.18 10.02 15.09
C TYR A 224 14.28 11.02 13.93
N ASN A 225 15.40 11.71 13.80
CA ASN A 225 15.60 12.71 12.75
C ASN A 225 15.62 12.07 11.35
N CYS A 226 16.22 10.90 11.20
CA CYS A 226 16.19 10.14 9.95
C CYS A 226 14.77 9.69 9.58
N LEU A 227 13.99 9.20 10.54
CA LEU A 227 12.59 8.86 10.37
C LEU A 227 11.77 10.08 9.90
N GLN A 228 11.92 11.23 10.59
CA GLN A 228 11.21 12.46 10.22
C GLN A 228 11.60 12.94 8.81
N SER A 229 12.86 12.82 8.43
CA SER A 229 13.32 13.16 7.07
C SER A 229 12.67 12.28 6.01
N LEU A 230 12.62 10.97 6.21
CA LEU A 230 11.96 10.02 5.29
C LEU A 230 10.45 10.28 5.19
N LEU A 231 9.79 10.52 6.32
CA LEU A 231 8.37 10.85 6.35
C LEU A 231 8.08 12.17 5.60
N SER A 232 8.86 13.21 5.86
CA SER A 232 8.74 14.49 5.16
C SER A 232 8.93 14.34 3.66
N GLN A 233 9.92 13.55 3.24
CA GLN A 233 10.18 13.30 1.83
C GLN A 233 9.01 12.58 1.15
N VAL A 234 8.48 11.51 1.74
CA VAL A 234 7.41 10.73 1.14
C VAL A 234 6.07 11.47 1.14
N LEU A 235 5.78 12.25 2.18
CA LEU A 235 4.51 12.95 2.32
C LEU A 235 4.45 14.26 1.52
N ASN A 236 5.53 15.04 1.50
CA ASN A 236 5.52 16.39 0.96
C ASN A 236 6.72 16.74 0.06
N GLY A 237 7.81 15.96 0.13
CA GLY A 237 9.05 16.22 -0.57
C GLY A 237 9.08 15.69 -2.00
N LYS A 238 10.26 15.73 -2.59
CA LYS A 238 10.50 15.15 -3.93
C LYS A 238 10.66 13.64 -3.81
N LEU A 239 9.83 12.90 -4.53
CA LEU A 239 9.99 11.46 -4.70
C LEU A 239 11.13 11.17 -5.70
N GLU A 240 11.73 10.01 -5.57
CA GLU A 240 12.74 9.46 -6.48
C GLU A 240 12.35 8.05 -6.90
N PRO A 241 11.21 7.91 -7.63
CA PRO A 241 10.65 6.61 -7.95
C PRO A 241 11.56 5.80 -8.84
N CYS A 242 11.77 4.55 -8.49
CA CYS A 242 12.59 3.66 -9.28
C CYS A 242 12.21 2.20 -9.15
N ILE A 243 12.54 1.42 -10.18
CA ILE A 243 12.60 -0.03 -10.13
C ILE A 243 14.06 -0.43 -9.91
N VAL A 244 14.29 -1.27 -8.91
CA VAL A 244 15.61 -1.85 -8.60
C VAL A 244 15.78 -3.11 -9.42
N LEU A 245 16.90 -3.22 -10.13
CA LEU A 245 17.21 -4.34 -11.03
C LEU A 245 18.27 -5.25 -10.40
N GLY A 246 18.06 -6.55 -10.56
CA GLY A 246 19.10 -7.56 -10.30
C GLY A 246 20.20 -7.55 -11.36
N GLU A 247 21.25 -8.30 -11.11
CA GLU A 247 22.37 -8.45 -12.05
C GLU A 247 21.93 -9.07 -13.39
N ASP A 248 20.93 -9.93 -13.35
CA ASP A 248 20.29 -10.55 -14.52
C ASP A 248 19.24 -9.66 -15.20
N GLY A 249 19.03 -8.43 -14.71
CA GLY A 249 18.02 -7.50 -15.20
C GLY A 249 16.60 -7.77 -14.70
N SER A 250 16.42 -8.73 -13.79
CA SER A 250 15.12 -9.01 -13.15
C SER A 250 14.69 -7.86 -12.25
N PHE A 251 13.38 -7.65 -12.10
CA PHE A 251 12.83 -6.66 -11.19
C PHE A 251 12.86 -7.19 -9.75
N LEU A 252 13.61 -6.51 -8.87
CA LEU A 252 13.75 -6.88 -7.46
C LEU A 252 12.77 -6.14 -6.56
N ASP A 253 12.65 -4.83 -6.75
CA ASP A 253 11.77 -3.99 -5.94
C ASP A 253 11.36 -2.74 -6.73
N VAL A 254 10.30 -2.09 -6.30
CA VAL A 254 9.85 -0.78 -6.77
C VAL A 254 9.65 0.11 -5.56
N THR A 255 10.28 1.27 -5.55
CA THR A 255 10.34 2.15 -4.38
C THR A 255 10.07 3.61 -4.76
N PRO A 256 9.36 4.38 -3.88
CA PRO A 256 9.14 5.80 -4.12
C PRO A 256 10.36 6.68 -3.81
N LEU A 257 11.32 6.13 -3.08
CA LEU A 257 12.55 6.79 -2.66
C LEU A 257 13.76 5.93 -3.01
N ARG A 258 14.91 6.56 -3.18
CA ARG A 258 16.19 5.84 -3.27
C ARG A 258 16.55 5.26 -1.90
N LEU A 259 16.68 3.96 -1.82
CA LEU A 259 17.02 3.26 -0.58
C LEU A 259 18.50 2.85 -0.57
N LYS A 260 19.19 3.13 0.53
CA LYS A 260 20.61 2.78 0.71
C LYS A 260 20.83 1.27 0.68
N ARG A 261 19.83 0.48 1.10
CA ARG A 261 19.91 -0.99 1.04
C ARG A 261 20.12 -1.55 -0.38
N TYR A 262 19.83 -0.76 -1.41
CA TYR A 262 20.04 -1.11 -2.81
C TYR A 262 21.21 -0.36 -3.46
N GLU A 263 22.08 0.22 -2.63
CA GLU A 263 23.32 0.85 -3.11
C GLU A 263 24.16 -0.17 -3.89
N GLY A 264 24.67 0.26 -5.05
CA GLY A 264 25.43 -0.62 -5.96
C GLY A 264 24.57 -1.40 -6.98
N LEU A 265 23.25 -1.49 -6.80
CA LEU A 265 22.37 -2.09 -7.79
C LEU A 265 21.95 -1.08 -8.87
N LYS A 266 21.54 -1.59 -10.02
CA LYS A 266 21.00 -0.79 -11.11
C LYS A 266 19.59 -0.31 -10.79
N HIS A 267 19.32 0.97 -11.08
CA HIS A 267 18.01 1.57 -10.87
C HIS A 267 17.46 2.11 -12.18
N GLN A 268 16.23 1.74 -12.49
CA GLN A 268 15.46 2.35 -13.58
C GLN A 268 14.57 3.42 -12.98
N ILE A 269 14.80 4.69 -13.38
CA ILE A 269 14.16 5.88 -12.82
C ILE A 269 12.87 6.19 -13.56
N TYR A 270 11.86 6.67 -12.83
CA TYR A 270 10.55 7.06 -13.36
C TYR A 270 10.21 8.49 -12.95
N SER A 271 9.31 9.13 -13.71
CA SER A 271 8.83 10.49 -13.41
C SER A 271 7.80 10.49 -12.27
N SER A 272 7.07 9.38 -12.07
CA SER A 272 6.13 9.19 -10.97
C SER A 272 6.23 7.79 -10.37
N PHE A 273 5.78 7.65 -9.13
CA PHE A 273 5.73 6.35 -8.48
C PHE A 273 4.67 5.44 -9.11
N ASN A 274 3.53 6.02 -9.54
CA ASN A 274 2.52 5.28 -10.29
C ASN A 274 3.03 4.68 -11.59
N GLU A 275 3.86 5.40 -12.37
CA GLU A 275 4.48 4.82 -13.56
C GLU A 275 5.42 3.66 -13.22
N ALA A 276 6.22 3.80 -12.16
CA ALA A 276 7.10 2.72 -11.70
C ALA A 276 6.30 1.50 -11.25
N LEU A 277 5.21 1.71 -10.50
CA LEU A 277 4.31 0.64 -10.04
C LEU A 277 3.63 -0.07 -11.21
N ASP A 278 3.11 0.69 -12.18
CA ASP A 278 2.45 0.14 -13.36
C ASP A 278 3.36 -0.78 -14.16
N GLU A 279 4.59 -0.34 -14.42
CA GLU A 279 5.61 -1.12 -15.11
C GLU A 279 6.02 -2.36 -14.30
N PHE A 280 6.28 -2.19 -13.00
CA PHE A 280 6.73 -3.26 -12.12
C PHE A 280 5.70 -4.39 -12.05
N TYR A 281 4.46 -4.08 -11.68
CA TYR A 281 3.43 -5.10 -11.45
C TYR A 281 2.93 -5.72 -12.75
N THR A 282 2.80 -4.94 -13.81
CA THR A 282 2.39 -5.49 -15.11
C THR A 282 3.40 -6.49 -15.67
N LYS A 283 4.70 -6.17 -15.61
CA LYS A 283 5.75 -7.07 -16.09
C LYS A 283 5.93 -8.30 -15.19
N THR A 284 5.89 -8.13 -13.89
CA THR A 284 6.00 -9.28 -12.97
C THR A 284 4.83 -10.24 -13.11
N GLU A 285 3.62 -9.74 -13.29
CA GLU A 285 2.43 -10.57 -13.52
C GLU A 285 2.53 -11.38 -14.83
N VAL A 286 3.00 -10.76 -15.90
CA VAL A 286 3.23 -11.47 -17.18
C VAL A 286 4.25 -12.58 -17.04
N LEU A 287 5.35 -12.35 -16.31
CA LEU A 287 6.38 -13.35 -16.06
C LEU A 287 5.87 -14.50 -15.17
N GLU A 288 5.09 -14.18 -14.14
CA GLU A 288 4.48 -15.20 -13.25
C GLU A 288 3.50 -16.09 -14.01
N LYS A 289 2.66 -15.52 -14.88
CA LYS A 289 1.73 -16.29 -15.74
C LYS A 289 2.49 -17.22 -16.69
N ALA A 290 3.50 -16.70 -17.38
CA ALA A 290 4.32 -17.49 -18.30
C ALA A 290 5.06 -18.64 -17.58
N ALA A 291 5.55 -18.41 -16.36
CA ALA A 291 6.19 -19.45 -15.54
C ALA A 291 5.20 -20.53 -15.07
N ALA A 292 3.98 -20.14 -14.71
CA ALA A 292 2.92 -21.06 -14.32
C ALA A 292 2.46 -21.96 -15.50
N GLU A 293 2.33 -21.39 -16.69
CA GLU A 293 1.98 -22.13 -17.92
C GLU A 293 3.04 -23.18 -18.27
N LYS A 294 4.33 -22.82 -18.22
CA LYS A 294 5.44 -23.76 -18.47
C LYS A 294 5.43 -24.92 -17.49
N LYS A 295 5.22 -24.67 -16.18
CA LYS A 295 5.12 -25.73 -15.19
C LYS A 295 3.95 -26.70 -15.44
N THR A 296 2.84 -26.17 -15.95
CA THR A 296 1.65 -26.99 -16.27
C THR A 296 1.90 -27.84 -17.51
N GLU A 297 2.69 -27.37 -18.46
CA GLU A 297 3.08 -28.14 -19.66
C GLU A 297 4.10 -29.25 -19.33
N GLU A 298 5.05 -29.01 -18.44
CA GLU A 298 6.05 -29.98 -17.97
C GLU A 298 5.45 -31.13 -17.13
N LEU A 299 4.25 -30.91 -16.56
CA LEU A 299 3.52 -31.89 -15.75
C LEU A 299 2.51 -32.74 -16.56
N LYS A 300 2.37 -32.49 -17.86
CA LYS A 300 1.53 -33.26 -18.80
C LYS A 300 2.38 -34.23 -19.63
#